data_5051b087036ef1f901fc1118980ed14d
#
_entry.id   5051b087036ef1f901fc1118980ed14d
#
_cell.length_a   1.000
_cell.length_b   1.000
_cell.length_c   1.000
_cell.angle_alpha   90.00
_cell.angle_beta   90.00
_cell.angle_gamma   90.00
#
_symmetry.space_group_name_H-M   'P 1'
#
loop_
_entity.id
_entity.type
_entity.pdbx_description
1 polymer ?
#
loop_
_entity_poly.entity_id
_entity_poly.type
_entity_poly.pdbx_seq_one_letter_code
_entity_poly.pdbx_strand_id
1 'polypeptide(L)'
;FITDAGSVKTQVVREIDNFLNIQNYTHIHFVGSHPMAGSERTSVAAVRANLFNSAKCIVTPSMHTSSIAIQVVRDLWEFVGGDTIVLSPTDHDYLVAGASHLPHLIASVLTQTTQSVQTESLRAIELAATGFRDTTRIAAGSPEIWRDIFLQNAEFLIPMVKSTIQTLEQLKILIKNKDSAKIEEFLAQAKKIRDTVK
;
A
#
# COMPACT_ATOMS: atom_id res chain seq x y z
N PHE A 1 20.03 -18.22 -4.48
CA PHE A 1 18.68 -17.67 -4.34
C PHE A 1 18.75 -16.14 -4.32
N ILE A 2 17.79 -15.50 -4.95
CA ILE A 2 17.65 -14.04 -5.01
C ILE A 2 16.21 -13.71 -4.58
N THR A 3 16.05 -12.68 -3.77
CA THR A 3 14.76 -12.09 -3.42
C THR A 3 14.86 -10.57 -3.42
N ASP A 4 13.73 -9.89 -3.39
CA ASP A 4 13.64 -8.44 -3.26
C ASP A 4 12.72 -8.03 -2.10
N ALA A 5 12.59 -6.73 -1.87
CA ALA A 5 11.70 -6.15 -0.86
C ALA A 5 10.83 -5.02 -1.44
N GLY A 6 10.64 -5.00 -2.76
CA GLY A 6 9.92 -3.94 -3.47
C GLY A 6 8.41 -3.97 -3.18
N SER A 7 7.77 -2.82 -3.37
CA SER A 7 6.34 -2.63 -3.05
C SER A 7 5.39 -3.12 -4.14
N VAL A 8 5.88 -3.39 -5.37
CA VAL A 8 5.09 -3.90 -6.50
C VAL A 8 5.76 -5.15 -7.04
N LYS A 9 5.00 -6.21 -7.36
CA LYS A 9 5.55 -7.54 -7.64
C LYS A 9 5.32 -8.03 -9.06
N THR A 10 4.18 -7.76 -9.66
CA THR A 10 3.79 -8.36 -10.94
C THR A 10 4.83 -8.12 -12.03
N GLN A 11 5.25 -6.86 -12.19
CA GLN A 11 6.23 -6.49 -13.22
C GLN A 11 7.62 -7.05 -12.88
N VAL A 12 8.08 -6.87 -11.65
CA VAL A 12 9.42 -7.30 -11.20
C VAL A 12 9.60 -8.81 -11.36
N VAL A 13 8.65 -9.61 -10.89
CA VAL A 13 8.71 -11.08 -11.00
C VAL A 13 8.73 -11.50 -12.47
N ARG A 14 7.84 -10.93 -13.29
CA ARG A 14 7.77 -11.25 -14.71
C ARG A 14 9.07 -10.90 -15.47
N GLU A 15 9.63 -9.74 -15.21
CA GLU A 15 10.84 -9.28 -15.90
C GLU A 15 12.06 -10.12 -15.51
N ILE A 16 12.21 -10.44 -14.23
CA ILE A 16 13.32 -11.27 -13.77
C ILE A 16 13.17 -12.70 -14.28
N ASP A 17 11.99 -13.31 -14.21
CA ASP A 17 11.75 -14.65 -14.75
C ASP A 17 12.07 -14.70 -16.25
N ASN A 18 11.59 -13.72 -17.03
CA ASN A 18 11.90 -13.63 -18.45
C ASN A 18 13.41 -13.53 -18.70
N PHE A 19 14.11 -12.67 -17.94
CA PHE A 19 15.55 -12.53 -18.06
C PHE A 19 16.29 -13.84 -17.76
N LEU A 20 15.95 -14.51 -16.67
CA LEU A 20 16.57 -15.77 -16.29
C LEU A 20 16.34 -16.86 -17.35
N ASN A 21 15.14 -16.93 -17.91
CA ASN A 21 14.79 -17.86 -18.98
C ASN A 21 15.57 -17.58 -20.28
N ILE A 22 15.63 -16.34 -20.73
CA ILE A 22 16.36 -15.94 -21.94
C ILE A 22 17.86 -16.26 -21.80
N GLN A 23 18.43 -16.02 -20.64
CA GLN A 23 19.84 -16.28 -20.35
C GLN A 23 20.14 -17.75 -20.02
N ASN A 24 19.11 -18.59 -19.96
CA ASN A 24 19.22 -20.01 -19.56
C ASN A 24 19.91 -20.22 -18.18
N TYR A 25 19.62 -19.31 -17.22
CA TYR A 25 20.16 -19.38 -15.84
C TYR A 25 19.35 -20.31 -14.95
N THR A 26 19.36 -21.61 -15.27
CA THR A 26 18.56 -22.63 -14.57
C THR A 26 18.96 -22.88 -13.11
N HIS A 27 20.15 -22.41 -12.69
CA HIS A 27 20.67 -22.54 -11.34
C HIS A 27 20.37 -21.32 -10.46
N ILE A 28 19.79 -20.26 -11.03
CA ILE A 28 19.40 -19.05 -10.30
C ILE A 28 17.90 -19.13 -10.02
N HIS A 29 17.52 -18.94 -8.77
CA HIS A 29 16.14 -18.91 -8.32
C HIS A 29 15.80 -17.52 -7.77
N PHE A 30 14.88 -16.85 -8.42
CA PHE A 30 14.30 -15.60 -7.91
C PHE A 30 12.93 -15.88 -7.29
N VAL A 31 12.69 -15.28 -6.13
CA VAL A 31 11.38 -15.29 -5.46
C VAL A 31 11.09 -13.87 -5.01
N GLY A 32 10.09 -13.25 -5.60
CA GLY A 32 9.66 -11.93 -5.18
C GLY A 32 9.19 -11.91 -3.72
N SER A 33 9.45 -10.83 -3.01
CA SER A 33 8.86 -10.64 -1.69
C SER A 33 8.61 -9.16 -1.37
N HIS A 34 7.73 -8.92 -0.40
CA HIS A 34 7.39 -7.59 0.08
C HIS A 34 7.12 -7.63 1.58
N PRO A 35 8.06 -7.21 2.42
CA PRO A 35 7.77 -7.00 3.83
C PRO A 35 6.89 -5.75 3.99
N MET A 36 5.69 -5.91 4.53
CA MET A 36 4.77 -4.82 4.86
C MET A 36 5.25 -4.11 6.13
N ALA A 37 6.49 -3.62 6.08
CA ALA A 37 7.16 -2.94 7.17
C ALA A 37 7.83 -1.68 6.62
N GLY A 38 7.72 -0.60 7.36
CA GLY A 38 8.32 0.67 6.96
C GLY A 38 7.76 1.82 7.77
N SER A 39 8.30 2.98 7.52
CA SER A 39 7.79 4.24 8.05
C SER A 39 7.91 5.31 6.97
N GLU A 40 7.23 6.43 7.17
CA GLU A 40 7.39 7.64 6.36
C GLU A 40 8.79 8.26 6.46
N ARG A 41 9.59 7.81 7.43
CA ARG A 41 10.96 8.30 7.65
C ARG A 41 11.93 7.61 6.71
N THR A 42 12.84 8.38 6.14
CA THR A 42 13.93 7.91 5.28
C THR A 42 15.27 8.06 6.01
N SER A 43 16.28 7.34 5.57
CA SER A 43 17.65 7.34 6.03
C SER A 43 18.01 6.31 7.10
N VAL A 44 19.30 6.12 7.26
CA VAL A 44 19.89 5.19 8.26
C VAL A 44 19.48 5.54 9.70
N ALA A 45 19.14 6.80 9.97
CA ALA A 45 18.65 7.22 11.29
C ALA A 45 17.24 6.67 11.64
N ALA A 46 16.50 6.15 10.66
CA ALA A 46 15.20 5.54 10.85
C ALA A 46 15.25 4.00 11.07
N VAL A 47 16.44 3.41 11.00
CA VAL A 47 16.63 1.96 11.18
C VAL A 47 16.23 1.52 12.58
N ARG A 48 15.46 0.42 12.63
CA ARG A 48 15.07 -0.25 13.87
C ARG A 48 15.45 -1.72 13.78
N ALA A 49 16.11 -2.25 14.80
CA ALA A 49 16.53 -3.65 14.85
C ALA A 49 15.35 -4.63 14.77
N ASN A 50 14.16 -4.20 15.21
CA ASN A 50 12.93 -5.00 15.23
C ASN A 50 11.94 -4.60 14.13
N LEU A 51 12.40 -4.04 13.02
CA LEU A 51 11.53 -3.51 11.95
C LEU A 51 10.55 -4.55 11.40
N PHE A 52 10.98 -5.80 11.29
CA PHE A 52 10.20 -6.89 10.71
C PHE A 52 9.42 -7.70 11.73
N ASN A 53 9.59 -7.46 13.04
CA ASN A 53 8.89 -8.24 14.06
C ASN A 53 7.37 -8.15 13.88
N SER A 54 6.73 -9.29 13.67
CA SER A 54 5.30 -9.43 13.39
C SER A 54 4.79 -8.70 12.14
N ALA A 55 5.71 -8.20 11.29
CA ALA A 55 5.34 -7.62 10.01
C ALA A 55 4.90 -8.71 9.05
N LYS A 56 3.83 -8.47 8.28
CA LYS A 56 3.46 -9.37 7.19
C LYS A 56 4.50 -9.28 6.09
N CYS A 57 5.10 -10.42 5.75
CA CYS A 57 6.06 -10.53 4.65
C CYS A 57 5.43 -11.36 3.54
N ILE A 58 5.05 -10.72 2.45
CA ILE A 58 4.35 -11.37 1.35
C ILE A 58 5.40 -11.95 0.40
N VAL A 59 5.39 -13.27 0.23
CA VAL A 59 6.26 -14.01 -0.70
C VAL A 59 5.47 -14.26 -1.98
N THR A 60 6.01 -13.84 -3.12
CA THR A 60 5.31 -13.85 -4.41
C THR A 60 6.06 -14.69 -5.44
N PRO A 61 5.95 -16.03 -5.36
CA PRO A 61 6.57 -16.92 -6.35
C PRO A 61 5.87 -16.79 -7.72
N SER A 62 6.63 -17.01 -8.78
CA SER A 62 6.05 -17.30 -10.09
C SER A 62 5.63 -18.77 -10.19
N MET A 63 4.97 -19.12 -11.30
CA MET A 63 4.62 -20.52 -11.59
C MET A 63 5.85 -21.44 -11.84
N HIS A 64 7.02 -20.85 -12.07
CA HIS A 64 8.28 -21.56 -12.31
C HIS A 64 9.15 -21.67 -11.06
N THR A 65 8.75 -21.03 -9.97
CA THR A 65 9.53 -21.01 -8.73
C THR A 65 9.45 -22.35 -8.01
N SER A 66 10.60 -22.94 -7.69
CA SER A 66 10.63 -24.21 -6.96
C SER A 66 10.15 -24.04 -5.50
N SER A 67 9.56 -25.10 -4.95
CA SER A 67 9.12 -25.11 -3.53
C SER A 67 10.28 -24.88 -2.56
N ILE A 68 11.48 -25.35 -2.90
CA ILE A 68 12.69 -25.12 -2.11
C ILE A 68 13.02 -23.62 -2.06
N ALA A 69 12.98 -22.94 -3.20
CA ALA A 69 13.26 -21.50 -3.25
C ALA A 69 12.24 -20.68 -2.44
N ILE A 70 10.96 -21.04 -2.53
CA ILE A 70 9.90 -20.43 -1.73
C ILE A 70 10.19 -20.60 -0.23
N GLN A 71 10.55 -21.81 0.19
CA GLN A 71 10.82 -22.10 1.60
C GLN A 71 12.04 -21.32 2.10
N VAL A 72 13.12 -21.25 1.33
CA VAL A 72 14.32 -20.47 1.70
C VAL A 72 13.99 -18.98 1.94
N VAL A 73 13.16 -18.39 1.09
CA VAL A 73 12.78 -16.97 1.25
C VAL A 73 11.81 -16.77 2.43
N ARG A 74 10.91 -17.74 2.67
CA ARG A 74 10.08 -17.72 3.87
C ARG A 74 10.91 -17.80 5.15
N ASP A 75 11.84 -18.77 5.21
CA ASP A 75 12.73 -18.96 6.37
C ASP A 75 13.56 -17.70 6.64
N LEU A 76 14.01 -16.99 5.59
CA LEU A 76 14.72 -15.71 5.72
C LEU A 76 13.84 -14.67 6.43
N TRP A 77 12.60 -14.47 5.98
CA TRP A 77 11.71 -13.48 6.58
C TRP A 77 11.25 -13.86 7.99
N GLU A 78 11.00 -15.14 8.23
CA GLU A 78 10.65 -15.67 9.56
C GLU A 78 11.83 -15.55 10.54
N PHE A 79 13.05 -15.78 10.09
CA PHE A 79 14.27 -15.59 10.89
C PHE A 79 14.45 -14.14 11.38
N VAL A 80 14.08 -13.16 10.59
CA VAL A 80 14.11 -11.74 11.00
C VAL A 80 12.83 -11.29 11.73
N GLY A 81 11.91 -12.19 12.05
CA GLY A 81 10.72 -11.94 12.86
C GLY A 81 9.43 -11.64 12.07
N GLY A 82 9.47 -11.75 10.75
CA GLY A 82 8.31 -11.55 9.89
C GLY A 82 7.31 -12.72 9.94
N ASP A 83 6.05 -12.43 9.61
CA ASP A 83 4.98 -13.42 9.44
C ASP A 83 4.69 -13.59 7.94
N THR A 84 5.05 -14.75 7.38
CA THR A 84 5.04 -14.96 5.93
C THR A 84 3.67 -15.38 5.39
N ILE A 85 3.29 -14.78 4.26
CA ILE A 85 2.11 -15.15 3.46
C ILE A 85 2.56 -15.37 2.03
N VAL A 86 2.05 -16.40 1.37
CA VAL A 86 2.33 -16.65 -0.06
C VAL A 86 1.13 -16.21 -0.88
N LEU A 87 1.36 -15.35 -1.86
CA LEU A 87 0.37 -14.87 -2.83
C LEU A 87 0.94 -14.93 -4.25
N SER A 88 0.08 -14.96 -5.26
CA SER A 88 0.55 -14.65 -6.61
C SER A 88 1.01 -13.18 -6.70
N PRO A 89 1.96 -12.85 -7.60
CA PRO A 89 2.36 -11.45 -7.80
C PRO A 89 1.18 -10.52 -8.12
N THR A 90 0.22 -11.01 -8.90
CA THR A 90 -0.98 -10.27 -9.30
C THR A 90 -1.93 -10.04 -8.13
N ASP A 91 -2.20 -11.08 -7.33
CA ASP A 91 -3.05 -10.94 -6.13
C ASP A 91 -2.42 -10.00 -5.10
N HIS A 92 -1.08 -10.09 -4.95
CA HIS A 92 -0.33 -9.14 -4.13
C HIS A 92 -0.61 -7.70 -4.57
N ASP A 93 -0.36 -7.38 -5.85
CA ASP A 93 -0.48 -6.02 -6.36
C ASP A 93 -1.91 -5.49 -6.28
N TYR A 94 -2.90 -6.35 -6.52
CA TYR A 94 -4.31 -6.02 -6.33
C TYR A 94 -4.65 -5.69 -4.88
N LEU A 95 -4.24 -6.53 -3.93
CA LEU A 95 -4.55 -6.34 -2.51
C LEU A 95 -3.83 -5.12 -1.91
N VAL A 96 -2.54 -4.92 -2.23
CA VAL A 96 -1.81 -3.76 -1.74
C VAL A 96 -2.24 -2.45 -2.39
N ALA A 97 -2.80 -2.48 -3.60
CA ALA A 97 -3.44 -1.30 -4.19
C ALA A 97 -4.54 -0.76 -3.27
N GLY A 98 -5.38 -1.64 -2.70
CA GLY A 98 -6.44 -1.25 -1.76
C GLY A 98 -5.94 -0.96 -0.35
N ALA A 99 -5.03 -1.79 0.18
CA ALA A 99 -4.61 -1.72 1.58
C ALA A 99 -3.53 -0.66 1.86
N SER A 100 -2.78 -0.23 0.84
CA SER A 100 -1.63 0.65 0.99
C SER A 100 -1.63 1.83 0.01
N HIS A 101 -1.75 1.55 -1.30
CA HIS A 101 -1.54 2.58 -2.32
C HIS A 101 -2.68 3.60 -2.38
N LEU A 102 -3.93 3.12 -2.35
CA LEU A 102 -5.11 3.99 -2.29
C LEU A 102 -5.13 4.86 -1.02
N PRO A 103 -4.90 4.33 0.18
CA PRO A 103 -4.78 5.15 1.39
C PRO A 103 -3.75 6.28 1.27
N HIS A 104 -2.57 6.00 0.71
CA HIS A 104 -1.55 7.02 0.52
C HIS A 104 -1.98 8.11 -0.47
N LEU A 105 -2.59 7.69 -1.59
CA LEU A 105 -3.15 8.62 -2.58
C LEU A 105 -4.20 9.54 -1.94
N ILE A 106 -5.14 8.97 -1.17
CA ILE A 106 -6.19 9.75 -0.49
C ILE A 106 -5.61 10.69 0.56
N ALA A 107 -4.62 10.25 1.34
CA ALA A 107 -3.93 11.11 2.30
C ALA A 107 -3.27 12.32 1.60
N SER A 108 -2.63 12.09 0.46
CA SER A 108 -2.01 13.14 -0.34
C SER A 108 -3.05 14.12 -0.92
N VAL A 109 -4.16 13.61 -1.46
CA VAL A 109 -5.27 14.42 -1.98
C VAL A 109 -5.89 15.25 -0.85
N LEU A 110 -6.16 14.65 0.31
CA LEU A 110 -6.71 15.34 1.47
C LEU A 110 -5.81 16.49 1.92
N THR A 111 -4.50 16.25 1.98
CA THR A 111 -3.52 17.28 2.34
C THR A 111 -3.56 18.47 1.38
N GLN A 112 -3.55 18.21 0.08
CA GLN A 112 -3.61 19.27 -0.94
C GLN A 112 -4.94 20.02 -0.92
N THR A 113 -6.06 19.31 -0.76
CA THR A 113 -7.39 19.91 -0.69
C THR A 113 -7.49 20.82 0.53
N THR A 114 -7.01 20.38 1.70
CA THR A 114 -7.04 21.21 2.92
C THR A 114 -6.15 22.44 2.80
N GLN A 115 -5.00 22.34 2.13
CA GLN A 115 -4.10 23.48 1.90
C GLN A 115 -4.76 24.60 1.08
N SER A 116 -5.67 24.26 0.17
CA SER A 116 -6.38 25.24 -0.67
C SER A 116 -7.52 25.97 0.03
N VAL A 117 -7.93 25.52 1.23
CA VAL A 117 -9.02 26.12 2.01
C VAL A 117 -8.48 27.21 2.91
N GLN A 118 -8.89 28.44 2.63
CA GLN A 118 -8.42 29.63 3.40
C GLN A 118 -9.47 30.75 3.47
N THR A 119 -9.34 31.55 4.50
CA THR A 119 -9.98 32.85 4.64
C THR A 119 -8.93 33.97 4.45
N GLU A 120 -9.32 35.22 4.57
CA GLU A 120 -8.37 36.37 4.54
C GLU A 120 -7.31 36.30 5.64
N SER A 121 -7.61 35.68 6.79
CA SER A 121 -6.78 35.71 7.99
C SER A 121 -6.19 34.35 8.39
N LEU A 122 -6.72 33.22 7.89
CA LEU A 122 -6.35 31.89 8.38
C LEU A 122 -6.53 30.81 7.31
N ARG A 123 -5.59 29.86 7.24
CA ARG A 123 -5.67 28.69 6.40
C ARG A 123 -6.18 27.47 7.21
N ALA A 124 -6.99 26.62 6.59
CA ALA A 124 -7.52 25.43 7.25
C ALA A 124 -6.41 24.52 7.80
N ILE A 125 -5.24 24.45 7.14
CA ILE A 125 -4.10 23.66 7.59
C ILE A 125 -3.55 24.11 8.96
N GLU A 126 -3.74 25.37 9.34
CA GLU A 126 -3.31 25.92 10.64
C GLU A 126 -4.21 25.43 11.79
N LEU A 127 -5.42 24.95 11.46
CA LEU A 127 -6.36 24.32 12.40
C LEU A 127 -6.20 22.79 12.47
N ALA A 128 -5.17 22.24 11.82
CA ALA A 128 -4.94 20.80 11.74
C ALA A 128 -4.70 20.21 13.15
N ALA A 129 -5.65 19.41 13.60
CA ALA A 129 -5.60 18.67 14.85
C ALA A 129 -5.25 17.19 14.63
N THR A 130 -5.36 16.36 15.65
CA THR A 130 -4.99 14.94 15.66
C THR A 130 -5.62 14.17 14.50
N GLY A 131 -6.91 14.31 14.24
CA GLY A 131 -7.59 13.60 13.16
C GLY A 131 -6.98 13.85 11.78
N PHE A 132 -6.65 15.12 11.45
CA PHE A 132 -5.96 15.44 10.20
C PHE A 132 -4.57 14.84 10.16
N ARG A 133 -3.78 15.01 11.23
CA ARG A 133 -2.40 14.51 11.31
C ARG A 133 -2.33 12.99 11.16
N ASP A 134 -3.21 12.26 11.83
CA ASP A 134 -3.24 10.79 11.79
C ASP A 134 -3.64 10.30 10.40
N THR A 135 -4.66 10.92 9.79
CA THR A 135 -5.15 10.53 8.46
C THR A 135 -4.15 10.86 7.35
N THR A 136 -3.38 11.95 7.48
CA THR A 136 -2.45 12.41 6.45
C THR A 136 -0.99 12.05 6.72
N ARG A 137 -0.66 11.40 7.85
CA ARG A 137 0.71 11.07 8.27
C ARG A 137 1.50 10.37 7.16
N ILE A 138 0.88 9.44 6.46
CA ILE A 138 1.53 8.67 5.39
C ILE A 138 1.87 9.51 4.16
N ALA A 139 1.20 10.64 3.93
CA ALA A 139 1.52 11.56 2.82
C ALA A 139 2.91 12.23 2.94
N ALA A 140 3.60 12.05 4.09
CA ALA A 140 4.98 12.49 4.29
C ALA A 140 6.05 11.53 3.71
N GLY A 141 5.63 10.44 3.07
CA GLY A 141 6.55 9.50 2.40
C GLY A 141 7.27 10.10 1.19
N SER A 142 8.37 9.43 0.72
CA SER A 142 9.15 9.90 -0.42
C SER A 142 8.30 10.03 -1.69
N PRO A 143 8.24 11.22 -2.31
CA PRO A 143 7.48 11.44 -3.54
C PRO A 143 7.98 10.55 -4.71
N GLU A 144 9.29 10.30 -4.79
CA GLU A 144 9.87 9.47 -5.86
C GLU A 144 9.40 8.01 -5.72
N ILE A 145 9.46 7.44 -4.53
CA ILE A 145 9.03 6.07 -4.27
C ILE A 145 7.54 5.92 -4.58
N TRP A 146 6.70 6.85 -4.12
CA TRP A 146 5.26 6.77 -4.31
C TRP A 146 4.84 7.03 -5.75
N ARG A 147 5.54 7.91 -6.48
CA ARG A 147 5.37 8.06 -7.93
C ARG A 147 5.57 6.71 -8.63
N ASP A 148 6.67 6.02 -8.33
CA ASP A 148 7.00 4.77 -9.00
C ASP A 148 6.02 3.65 -8.62
N ILE A 149 5.59 3.58 -7.34
CA ILE A 149 4.54 2.65 -6.90
C ILE A 149 3.23 2.89 -7.66
N PHE A 150 2.79 4.15 -7.77
CA PHE A 150 1.53 4.46 -8.46
C PHE A 150 1.59 4.12 -9.95
N LEU A 151 2.71 4.40 -10.60
CA LEU A 151 2.89 4.08 -12.01
C LEU A 151 2.97 2.57 -12.27
N GLN A 152 3.71 1.84 -11.46
CA GLN A 152 3.88 0.40 -11.61
C GLN A 152 2.62 -0.39 -11.25
N ASN A 153 1.78 0.13 -10.34
CA ASN A 153 0.53 -0.52 -9.93
C ASN A 153 -0.72 0.18 -10.47
N ALA A 154 -0.59 0.94 -11.55
CA ALA A 154 -1.67 1.73 -12.15
C ALA A 154 -2.87 0.88 -12.58
N GLU A 155 -2.63 -0.34 -13.06
CA GLU A 155 -3.67 -1.28 -13.51
C GLU A 155 -4.72 -1.53 -12.42
N PHE A 156 -4.30 -1.75 -11.18
CA PHE A 156 -5.20 -1.99 -10.05
C PHE A 156 -5.62 -0.72 -9.32
N LEU A 157 -4.75 0.28 -9.27
CA LEU A 157 -5.02 1.52 -8.55
C LEU A 157 -6.07 2.39 -9.24
N ILE A 158 -6.03 2.52 -10.58
CA ILE A 158 -6.97 3.38 -11.33
C ILE A 158 -8.44 2.98 -11.12
N PRO A 159 -8.83 1.68 -11.21
CA PRO A 159 -10.20 1.27 -10.91
C PRO A 159 -10.64 1.62 -9.47
N MET A 160 -9.75 1.49 -8.49
CA MET A 160 -10.03 1.83 -7.08
C MET A 160 -10.22 3.34 -6.89
N VAL A 161 -9.40 4.15 -7.55
CA VAL A 161 -9.59 5.62 -7.57
C VAL A 161 -10.95 5.98 -8.16
N LYS A 162 -11.32 5.36 -9.29
CA LYS A 162 -12.64 5.58 -9.90
C LYS A 162 -13.78 5.22 -8.94
N SER A 163 -13.70 4.08 -8.27
CA SER A 163 -14.70 3.67 -7.26
C SER A 163 -14.77 4.65 -6.10
N THR A 164 -13.63 5.14 -5.64
CA THR A 164 -13.56 6.15 -4.56
C THR A 164 -14.24 7.45 -4.97
N ILE A 165 -14.00 7.94 -6.20
CA ILE A 165 -14.67 9.12 -6.74
C ILE A 165 -16.18 8.93 -6.76
N GLN A 166 -16.66 7.77 -7.21
CA GLN A 166 -18.10 7.46 -7.23
C GLN A 166 -18.70 7.48 -5.81
N THR A 167 -18.01 6.92 -4.82
CA THR A 167 -18.44 6.93 -3.42
C THR A 167 -18.49 8.36 -2.86
N LEU A 168 -17.49 9.20 -3.16
CA LEU A 168 -17.48 10.62 -2.78
C LEU A 168 -18.64 11.39 -3.43
N GLU A 169 -18.94 11.15 -4.70
CA GLU A 169 -20.06 11.77 -5.39
C GLU A 169 -21.41 11.37 -4.78
N GLN A 170 -21.58 10.10 -4.41
CA GLN A 170 -22.78 9.64 -3.69
C GLN A 170 -22.94 10.37 -2.34
N LEU A 171 -21.88 10.40 -1.54
CA LEU A 171 -21.91 11.09 -0.24
C LEU A 171 -22.18 12.59 -0.39
N LYS A 172 -21.59 13.25 -1.39
CA LYS A 172 -21.87 14.64 -1.74
C LYS A 172 -23.36 14.88 -2.01
N ILE A 173 -24.02 13.98 -2.73
CA ILE A 173 -25.46 14.05 -3.00
C ILE A 173 -26.28 13.93 -1.70
N LEU A 174 -25.92 13.00 -0.82
CA LEU A 174 -26.59 12.82 0.47
C LEU A 174 -26.47 14.09 1.34
N ILE A 175 -25.27 14.68 1.39
CA ILE A 175 -25.00 15.93 2.12
C ILE A 175 -25.84 17.08 1.54
N LYS A 176 -25.86 17.24 0.21
CA LYS A 176 -26.65 18.26 -0.48
C LYS A 176 -28.14 18.14 -0.15
N ASN A 177 -28.64 16.91 -0.10
CA ASN A 177 -30.06 16.63 0.17
C ASN A 177 -30.37 16.59 1.68
N LYS A 178 -29.38 16.78 2.55
CA LYS A 178 -29.50 16.69 4.01
C LYS A 178 -30.11 15.36 4.49
N ASP A 179 -29.84 14.26 3.77
CA ASP A 179 -30.33 12.90 4.08
C ASP A 179 -29.58 12.33 5.28
N SER A 180 -29.96 12.77 6.48
CA SER A 180 -29.26 12.41 7.72
C SER A 180 -29.25 10.91 7.98
N ALA A 181 -30.34 10.21 7.65
CA ALA A 181 -30.45 8.77 7.89
C ALA A 181 -29.43 7.97 7.04
N LYS A 182 -29.34 8.29 5.74
CA LYS A 182 -28.37 7.59 4.87
C LYS A 182 -26.93 8.00 5.13
N ILE A 183 -26.69 9.23 5.56
CA ILE A 183 -25.34 9.64 5.99
C ILE A 183 -24.92 8.85 7.23
N GLU A 184 -25.80 8.72 8.23
CA GLU A 184 -25.54 7.93 9.43
C GLU A 184 -25.30 6.45 9.11
N GLU A 185 -26.12 5.86 8.25
CA GLU A 185 -25.95 4.47 7.77
C GLU A 185 -24.58 4.27 7.12
N PHE A 186 -24.17 5.16 6.21
CA PHE A 186 -22.86 5.11 5.55
C PHE A 186 -21.71 5.14 6.56
N LEU A 187 -21.77 6.06 7.53
CA LEU A 187 -20.74 6.19 8.57
C LEU A 187 -20.73 4.99 9.51
N ALA A 188 -21.90 4.44 9.86
CA ALA A 188 -22.01 3.25 10.69
C ALA A 188 -21.40 2.01 10.01
N GLN A 189 -21.61 1.84 8.69
CA GLN A 189 -20.96 0.78 7.92
C GLN A 189 -19.43 0.93 7.91
N ALA A 190 -18.91 2.13 7.66
CA ALA A 190 -17.48 2.39 7.69
C ALA A 190 -16.89 2.11 9.08
N LYS A 191 -17.57 2.53 10.16
CA LYS A 191 -17.17 2.22 11.53
C LYS A 191 -17.11 0.71 11.77
N LYS A 192 -18.15 -0.03 11.38
CA LYS A 192 -18.20 -1.48 11.54
C LYS A 192 -17.01 -2.17 10.85
N ILE A 193 -16.68 -1.77 9.64
CA ILE A 193 -15.52 -2.30 8.91
C ILE A 193 -14.23 -1.95 9.65
N ARG A 194 -14.06 -0.69 10.07
CA ARG A 194 -12.84 -0.24 10.79
C ARG A 194 -12.63 -1.02 12.09
N ASP A 195 -13.70 -1.36 12.80
CA ASP A 195 -13.64 -2.12 14.06
C ASP A 195 -13.11 -3.56 13.86
N THR A 196 -13.09 -4.10 12.63
CA THR A 196 -12.48 -5.41 12.30
C THR A 196 -10.98 -5.35 12.09
N VAL A 197 -10.42 -4.17 11.87
CA VAL A 197 -8.98 -3.97 11.62
C VAL A 197 -8.27 -3.85 12.98
N LYS A 198 -7.41 -4.84 13.28
CA LYS A 198 -6.60 -4.91 14.50
C LYS A 198 -5.41 -3.98 14.48
#